data_d77cdf1b3108dca8bfc38cd9886a5c11
#
_entry.id   d77cdf1b3108dca8bfc38cd9886a5c11
#
_cell.length_a   1.000
_cell.length_b   1.000
_cell.length_c   1.000
_cell.angle_alpha   90.00
_cell.angle_beta   90.00
_cell.angle_gamma   90.00
#
_symmetry.space_group_name_H-M   'P 1'
#
loop_
_entity.id
_entity.type
_entity.pdbx_description
1 polymer ?
#
loop_
_entity_poly.entity_id
_entity_poly.type
_entity_poly.pdbx_seq_one_letter_code
_entity_poly.pdbx_strand_id
1 'polypeptide(L)'
;MSKRNHWYDYLWVLTALYLALGFFNILFAWLGLLCFFIPLIMASTFGTKSYCNKYCGRGQLFELIGNSWKLSPKRDIPSWIRSHTFRYGFLLFFTTMFVNMLVSTYLVFTHAIYFHKTVSLLWTFDVPWHWAYSGGAQPWVAQFAFGFYSIMLTSSILGIITLLLFKPRSWCVYCPMGTITQLICRWKHRK
;
A
#
# COMPACT_ATOMS: atom_id res chain seq x y z
N MET A 1 8.53 -31.92 -3.41
CA MET A 1 9.31 -31.21 -2.39
C MET A 1 8.34 -30.49 -1.47
N SER A 2 8.20 -30.92 -0.23
CA SER A 2 7.33 -30.28 0.78
C SER A 2 7.89 -28.89 1.08
N LYS A 3 7.13 -27.84 0.73
CA LYS A 3 7.49 -26.46 1.04
C LYS A 3 7.38 -26.30 2.55
N ARG A 4 8.49 -26.16 3.26
CA ARG A 4 8.46 -25.84 4.70
C ARG A 4 7.69 -24.54 4.86
N ASN A 5 6.53 -24.60 5.50
CA ASN A 5 5.75 -23.42 5.84
C ASN A 5 6.48 -22.67 6.95
N HIS A 6 6.88 -21.45 6.65
CA HIS A 6 7.47 -20.54 7.61
C HIS A 6 6.38 -19.61 8.18
N TRP A 7 6.56 -19.14 9.41
CA TRP A 7 5.61 -18.25 10.08
C TRP A 7 5.30 -16.98 9.25
N TYR A 8 6.27 -16.49 8.48
CA TYR A 8 6.08 -15.31 7.64
C TYR A 8 5.20 -15.58 6.40
N ASP A 9 4.93 -16.82 6.05
CA ASP A 9 4.03 -17.17 4.93
C ASP A 9 2.55 -16.84 5.25
N TYR A 10 2.23 -16.57 6.53
CA TYR A 10 0.89 -16.18 6.98
C TYR A 10 0.68 -14.67 7.08
N LEU A 11 1.65 -13.82 6.71
CA LEU A 11 1.51 -12.36 6.79
C LEU A 11 0.42 -11.78 5.86
N TRP A 12 -0.02 -12.55 4.88
CA TRP A 12 -1.18 -12.17 4.07
C TRP A 12 -2.46 -12.04 4.91
N VAL A 13 -2.61 -12.83 5.98
CA VAL A 13 -3.75 -12.74 6.92
C VAL A 13 -3.78 -11.36 7.58
N LEU A 14 -2.62 -10.85 8.02
CA LEU A 14 -2.53 -9.51 8.61
C LEU A 14 -2.96 -8.42 7.62
N THR A 15 -2.60 -8.57 6.35
CA THR A 15 -3.01 -7.60 5.31
C THR A 15 -4.50 -7.67 5.03
N ALA A 16 -5.08 -8.86 4.93
CA ALA A 16 -6.52 -9.06 4.75
C ALA A 16 -7.31 -8.53 5.95
N LEU A 17 -6.85 -8.84 7.17
CA LEU A 17 -7.45 -8.36 8.41
C LEU A 17 -7.39 -6.83 8.51
N TYR A 18 -6.25 -6.22 8.17
CA TYR A 18 -6.08 -4.77 8.14
C TYR A 18 -7.09 -4.10 7.20
N LEU A 19 -7.23 -4.63 5.98
CA LEU A 19 -8.19 -4.08 5.01
C LEU A 19 -9.64 -4.25 5.50
N ALA A 20 -9.97 -5.39 6.08
CA ALA A 20 -11.31 -5.64 6.64
C ALA A 20 -11.59 -4.73 7.86
N LEU A 21 -10.68 -4.64 8.82
CA LEU A 21 -10.85 -3.81 10.02
C LEU A 21 -10.94 -2.32 9.67
N GLY A 22 -10.16 -1.83 8.71
CA GLY A 22 -10.25 -0.45 8.23
C GLY A 22 -11.59 -0.13 7.56
N PHE A 23 -12.29 -1.15 7.05
CA PHE A 23 -13.64 -1.00 6.54
C PHE A 23 -14.68 -0.78 7.65
N PHE A 24 -14.53 -1.45 8.80
CA PHE A 24 -15.44 -1.32 9.94
C PHE A 24 -15.12 -0.13 10.83
N ASN A 25 -13.82 0.12 11.07
CA ASN A 25 -13.39 1.26 11.87
C ASN A 25 -12.10 1.83 11.29
N ILE A 26 -12.21 3.08 10.84
CA ILE A 26 -11.12 3.76 10.14
C ILE A 26 -9.86 3.97 10.99
N LEU A 27 -9.99 3.99 12.32
CA LEU A 27 -8.82 4.16 13.21
C LEU A 27 -7.80 3.03 13.08
N PHE A 28 -8.21 1.83 12.65
CA PHE A 28 -7.26 0.75 12.34
C PHE A 28 -6.34 1.07 11.16
N ALA A 29 -6.65 2.10 10.37
CA ALA A 29 -5.76 2.57 9.30
C ALA A 29 -4.37 2.98 9.81
N TRP A 30 -4.26 3.42 11.07
CA TRP A 30 -2.98 3.73 11.70
C TRP A 30 -2.02 2.54 11.77
N LEU A 31 -2.52 1.31 11.85
CA LEU A 31 -1.69 0.10 11.78
C LEU A 31 -0.97 -0.03 10.42
N GLY A 32 -1.51 0.57 9.37
CA GLY A 32 -0.86 0.62 8.06
C GLY A 32 0.47 1.36 8.04
N LEU A 33 0.72 2.27 9.00
CA LEU A 33 2.02 2.93 9.16
C LEU A 33 3.14 1.92 9.43
N LEU A 34 2.85 0.82 10.12
CA LEU A 34 3.84 -0.24 10.32
C LEU A 34 4.27 -0.85 8.98
N CYS A 35 3.30 -1.10 8.08
CA CYS A 35 3.60 -1.59 6.74
C CYS A 35 4.38 -0.57 5.87
N PHE A 36 4.33 0.70 6.23
CA PHE A 36 5.07 1.77 5.57
C PHE A 36 6.47 1.95 6.13
N PHE A 37 6.62 2.02 7.46
CA PHE A 37 7.90 2.30 8.11
C PHE A 37 8.84 1.08 8.16
N ILE A 38 8.32 -0.13 8.42
CA ILE A 38 9.14 -1.34 8.54
C ILE A 38 10.01 -1.56 7.29
N PRO A 39 9.49 -1.53 6.04
CA PRO A 39 10.32 -1.72 4.85
C PRO A 39 11.36 -0.61 4.67
N LEU A 40 11.07 0.63 5.06
CA LEU A 40 12.02 1.74 4.99
C LEU A 40 13.17 1.55 5.97
N ILE A 41 12.85 1.19 7.23
CA ILE A 41 13.85 0.92 8.27
C ILE A 41 14.72 -0.26 7.84
N MET A 42 14.13 -1.36 7.38
CA MET A 42 14.87 -2.53 6.92
C MET A 42 15.77 -2.22 5.70
N ALA A 43 15.30 -1.43 4.74
CA ALA A 43 16.12 -1.03 3.60
C ALA A 43 17.29 -0.13 4.03
N SER A 44 17.06 0.78 4.98
CA SER A 44 18.07 1.68 5.52
C SER A 44 19.14 0.94 6.35
N THR A 45 18.71 0.01 7.22
CA THR A 45 19.63 -0.72 8.12
C THR A 45 20.40 -1.82 7.39
N PHE A 46 19.70 -2.68 6.65
CA PHE A 46 20.32 -3.86 6.03
C PHE A 46 20.74 -3.65 4.57
N GLY A 47 20.29 -2.59 3.91
CA GLY A 47 20.59 -2.34 2.49
C GLY A 47 20.04 -3.40 1.53
N THR A 48 19.05 -4.19 1.97
CA THR A 48 18.49 -5.30 1.20
C THR A 48 16.98 -5.16 1.03
N LYS A 49 16.45 -5.71 -0.06
CA LYS A 49 15.01 -5.77 -0.33
C LYS A 49 14.30 -6.96 0.35
N SER A 50 14.86 -7.47 1.45
CA SER A 50 14.34 -8.67 2.12
C SER A 50 12.88 -8.54 2.53
N TYR A 51 12.45 -7.36 2.97
CA TYR A 51 11.05 -7.12 3.32
C TYR A 51 10.12 -7.35 2.13
N CYS A 52 10.37 -6.70 0.99
CA CYS A 52 9.51 -6.81 -0.19
C CYS A 52 9.48 -8.24 -0.76
N ASN A 53 10.58 -8.98 -0.64
CA ASN A 53 10.70 -10.32 -1.18
C ASN A 53 10.06 -11.39 -0.29
N LYS A 54 10.21 -11.28 1.06
CA LYS A 54 9.81 -12.34 2.00
C LYS A 54 8.66 -11.93 2.92
N TYR A 55 8.64 -10.70 3.42
CA TYR A 55 7.75 -10.27 4.51
C TYR A 55 6.59 -9.38 4.05
N CYS A 56 6.48 -9.05 2.76
CA CYS A 56 5.38 -8.22 2.27
C CYS A 56 4.07 -9.02 2.24
N GLY A 57 3.22 -8.83 3.26
CA GLY A 57 1.93 -9.52 3.36
C GLY A 57 1.00 -9.26 2.18
N ARG A 58 1.05 -8.04 1.59
CA ARG A 58 0.28 -7.72 0.38
C ARG A 58 0.76 -8.51 -0.83
N GLY A 59 2.07 -8.64 -1.01
CA GLY A 59 2.64 -9.46 -2.09
C GLY A 59 2.26 -10.93 -1.96
N GLN A 60 2.23 -11.45 -0.72
CA GLN A 60 1.78 -12.81 -0.44
C GLN A 60 0.29 -12.99 -0.67
N LEU A 61 -0.55 -12.02 -0.28
CA LEU A 61 -1.99 -12.02 -0.54
C LEU A 61 -2.26 -12.12 -2.05
N PHE A 62 -1.58 -11.33 -2.86
CA PHE A 62 -1.73 -11.37 -4.31
C PHE A 62 -1.24 -12.71 -4.91
N GLU A 63 -0.16 -13.28 -4.37
CA GLU A 63 0.33 -14.58 -4.80
C GLU A 63 -0.66 -15.71 -4.44
N LEU A 64 -1.25 -15.65 -3.25
CA LEU A 64 -2.27 -16.60 -2.82
C LEU A 64 -3.51 -16.53 -3.70
N ILE A 65 -4.06 -15.34 -3.92
CA ILE A 65 -5.24 -15.15 -4.78
C ILE A 65 -4.95 -15.63 -6.21
N GLY A 66 -3.79 -15.24 -6.76
CA GLY A 66 -3.42 -15.60 -8.13
C GLY A 66 -3.20 -17.08 -8.34
N ASN A 67 -2.56 -17.76 -7.39
CA ASN A 67 -2.22 -19.17 -7.51
C ASN A 67 -3.36 -20.09 -7.06
N SER A 68 -4.01 -19.81 -5.91
CA SER A 68 -5.05 -20.68 -5.35
C SER A 68 -6.34 -20.61 -6.15
N TRP A 69 -6.73 -19.44 -6.62
CA TRP A 69 -7.95 -19.27 -7.39
C TRP A 69 -7.73 -19.31 -8.90
N LYS A 70 -6.47 -19.54 -9.35
CA LYS A 70 -6.08 -19.57 -10.77
C LYS A 70 -6.59 -18.36 -11.58
N LEU A 71 -6.80 -17.23 -10.89
CA LEU A 71 -7.31 -15.99 -11.47
C LEU A 71 -6.26 -15.25 -12.31
N SER A 72 -4.99 -15.53 -12.08
CA SER A 72 -3.90 -14.84 -12.75
C SER A 72 -3.51 -15.55 -14.06
N PRO A 73 -3.59 -14.86 -15.21
CA PRO A 73 -3.03 -15.38 -16.45
C PRO A 73 -1.51 -15.45 -16.34
N LYS A 74 -0.88 -16.46 -16.98
CA LYS A 74 0.59 -16.61 -17.01
C LYS A 74 1.29 -15.56 -17.90
N ARG A 75 0.64 -14.43 -18.17
CA ARG A 75 1.14 -13.37 -19.06
C ARG A 75 2.14 -12.47 -18.35
N ASP A 76 3.26 -12.20 -19.00
CA ASP A 76 4.27 -11.28 -18.47
C ASP A 76 3.84 -9.82 -18.63
N ILE A 77 4.37 -8.95 -17.74
CA ILE A 77 4.13 -7.52 -17.78
C ILE A 77 4.77 -6.94 -19.06
N PRO A 78 4.06 -6.04 -19.77
CA PRO A 78 4.61 -5.31 -20.91
C PRO A 78 5.89 -4.54 -20.51
N SER A 79 6.82 -4.41 -21.45
CA SER A 79 8.11 -3.75 -21.22
C SER A 79 7.97 -2.28 -20.78
N TRP A 80 6.95 -1.57 -21.26
CA TRP A 80 6.72 -0.17 -20.89
C TRP A 80 6.36 0.04 -19.40
N ILE A 81 5.58 -0.88 -18.78
CA ILE A 81 5.29 -0.85 -17.33
C ILE A 81 6.57 -1.14 -16.52
N ARG A 82 7.48 -1.94 -17.09
CA ARG A 82 8.75 -2.29 -16.48
C ARG A 82 9.79 -1.18 -16.58
N SER A 83 9.53 -0.17 -17.42
CA SER A 83 10.45 0.95 -17.67
C SER A 83 10.71 1.77 -16.41
N HIS A 84 11.87 2.40 -16.34
CA HIS A 84 12.21 3.32 -15.24
C HIS A 84 11.27 4.52 -15.21
N THR A 85 10.90 5.07 -16.37
CA THR A 85 10.02 6.22 -16.49
C THR A 85 8.66 5.94 -15.86
N PHE A 86 8.04 4.79 -16.19
CA PHE A 86 6.75 4.42 -15.60
C PHE A 86 6.84 4.26 -14.08
N ARG A 87 7.88 3.58 -13.59
CA ARG A 87 8.07 3.34 -12.15
C ARG A 87 8.26 4.62 -11.36
N TYR A 88 9.04 5.58 -11.87
CA TYR A 88 9.23 6.88 -11.22
C TYR A 88 8.00 7.78 -11.36
N GLY A 89 7.32 7.78 -12.50
CA GLY A 89 6.06 8.50 -12.67
C GLY A 89 4.98 7.99 -11.71
N PHE A 90 4.89 6.66 -11.54
CA PHE A 90 3.96 6.05 -10.61
C PHE A 90 4.33 6.35 -9.14
N LEU A 91 5.62 6.36 -8.81
CA LEU A 91 6.11 6.79 -7.51
C LEU A 91 5.74 8.26 -7.23
N LEU A 92 5.95 9.15 -8.21
CA LEU A 92 5.58 10.57 -8.10
C LEU A 92 4.08 10.73 -7.85
N PHE A 93 3.23 10.01 -8.59
CA PHE A 93 1.78 10.03 -8.38
C PHE A 93 1.39 9.67 -6.94
N PHE A 94 1.91 8.56 -6.40
CA PHE A 94 1.63 8.17 -5.02
C PHE A 94 2.23 9.14 -3.98
N THR A 95 3.38 9.71 -4.26
CA THR A 95 4.00 10.73 -3.39
C THR A 95 3.12 11.99 -3.35
N THR A 96 2.59 12.42 -4.49
CA THR A 96 1.68 13.57 -4.58
C THR A 96 0.38 13.30 -3.80
N MET A 97 -0.21 12.10 -3.93
CA MET A 97 -1.36 11.71 -3.12
C MET A 97 -1.06 11.75 -1.62
N PHE A 98 0.11 11.25 -1.22
CA PHE A 98 0.54 11.25 0.17
C PHE A 98 0.73 12.67 0.73
N VAL A 99 1.38 13.55 -0.04
CA VAL A 99 1.56 14.97 0.33
C VAL A 99 0.21 15.66 0.45
N ASN A 100 -0.71 15.45 -0.50
CA ASN A 100 -2.05 16.02 -0.44
C ASN A 100 -2.81 15.56 0.81
N MET A 101 -2.70 14.29 1.17
CA MET A 101 -3.26 13.76 2.41
C MET A 101 -2.69 14.48 3.65
N LEU A 102 -1.37 14.67 3.70
CA LEU A 102 -0.73 15.38 4.82
C LEU A 102 -1.18 16.85 4.90
N VAL A 103 -1.27 17.54 3.77
CA VAL A 103 -1.75 18.93 3.71
C VAL A 103 -3.20 19.01 4.17
N SER A 104 -4.08 18.13 3.69
CA SER A 104 -5.48 18.09 4.12
C SER A 104 -5.61 17.81 5.63
N THR A 105 -4.80 16.91 6.17
CA THR A 105 -4.76 16.62 7.61
C THR A 105 -4.30 17.84 8.41
N TYR A 106 -3.27 18.54 7.93
CA TYR A 106 -2.78 19.75 8.56
C TYR A 106 -3.82 20.87 8.55
N LEU A 107 -4.53 21.07 7.44
CA LEU A 107 -5.59 22.09 7.33
C LEU A 107 -6.78 21.77 8.27
N VAL A 108 -7.14 20.51 8.45
CA VAL A 108 -8.14 20.11 9.45
C VAL A 108 -7.63 20.32 10.88
N PHE A 109 -6.36 20.05 11.13
CA PHE A 109 -5.73 20.31 12.44
C PHE A 109 -5.74 21.80 12.81
N THR A 110 -5.49 22.68 11.85
CA THR A 110 -5.53 24.16 12.03
C THR A 110 -6.93 24.75 11.97
N HIS A 111 -7.98 23.93 11.87
CA HIS A 111 -9.37 24.35 11.70
C HIS A 111 -9.64 25.21 10.47
N ALA A 112 -8.74 25.18 9.46
CA ALA A 112 -8.89 25.93 8.22
C ALA A 112 -9.95 25.33 7.28
N ILE A 113 -10.17 24.02 7.36
CA ILE A 113 -11.22 23.30 6.63
C ILE A 113 -11.98 22.34 7.54
N TYR A 114 -13.21 21.99 7.12
CA TYR A 114 -14.00 20.99 7.82
C TYR A 114 -13.49 19.56 7.55
N PHE A 115 -13.77 18.67 8.50
CA PHE A 115 -13.45 17.25 8.38
C PHE A 115 -14.27 16.59 7.26
N HIS A 116 -13.58 15.95 6.32
CA HIS A 116 -14.18 15.17 5.23
C HIS A 116 -14.12 13.67 5.54
N LYS A 117 -15.28 13.08 5.86
CA LYS A 117 -15.45 11.65 6.12
C LYS A 117 -15.47 10.81 4.84
N THR A 118 -14.56 11.04 3.94
CA THR A 118 -14.55 10.36 2.63
C THR A 118 -13.21 9.68 2.37
N VAL A 119 -13.28 8.55 1.64
CA VAL A 119 -12.11 7.87 1.09
C VAL A 119 -12.06 8.17 -0.40
N SER A 120 -11.03 8.87 -0.84
CA SER A 120 -10.82 9.18 -2.26
C SER A 120 -10.02 8.07 -2.93
N LEU A 121 -10.62 7.45 -3.95
CA LEU A 121 -9.95 6.46 -4.80
C LEU A 121 -9.47 7.15 -6.07
N LEU A 122 -8.15 7.10 -6.35
CA LEU A 122 -7.54 7.68 -7.55
C LEU A 122 -7.88 9.17 -7.79
N TRP A 123 -8.27 9.89 -6.73
CA TRP A 123 -8.74 11.30 -6.77
C TRP A 123 -9.99 11.58 -7.62
N THR A 124 -10.54 10.57 -8.28
CA THR A 124 -11.69 10.73 -9.18
C THR A 124 -13.01 10.33 -8.53
N PHE A 125 -12.96 9.53 -7.48
CA PHE A 125 -14.15 9.03 -6.80
C PHE A 125 -14.05 9.22 -5.29
N ASP A 126 -14.98 9.97 -4.73
CA ASP A 126 -15.19 10.08 -3.29
C ASP A 126 -16.20 9.04 -2.86
N VAL A 127 -15.77 8.10 -2.02
CA VAL A 127 -16.64 7.08 -1.46
C VAL A 127 -17.05 7.51 -0.04
N PRO A 128 -18.31 7.82 0.23
CA PRO A 128 -18.78 8.15 1.56
C PRO A 128 -18.71 6.92 2.46
N TRP A 129 -17.96 7.05 3.60
CA TRP A 129 -17.72 5.94 4.51
C TRP A 129 -18.08 6.31 5.95
N HIS A 130 -19.32 6.76 6.12
CA HIS A 130 -19.77 7.37 7.36
C HIS A 130 -19.80 6.41 8.55
N TRP A 131 -20.07 5.12 8.33
CA TRP A 131 -20.16 4.13 9.39
C TRP A 131 -18.83 3.74 10.03
N ALA A 132 -17.71 3.94 9.35
CA ALA A 132 -16.39 3.58 9.83
C ALA A 132 -15.83 4.55 10.89
N TYR A 133 -16.55 5.65 11.17
CA TYR A 133 -16.13 6.65 12.15
C TYR A 133 -17.23 6.87 13.19
N SER A 134 -16.97 6.45 14.43
CA SER A 134 -17.90 6.54 15.56
C SER A 134 -17.76 7.81 16.43
N GLY A 135 -16.97 8.79 16.00
CA GLY A 135 -16.88 10.10 16.66
C GLY A 135 -15.98 10.18 17.90
N GLY A 136 -15.31 9.09 18.28
CA GLY A 136 -14.47 9.07 19.52
C GLY A 136 -13.05 9.65 19.39
N ALA A 137 -12.60 10.01 18.18
CA ALA A 137 -11.27 10.55 17.95
C ALA A 137 -11.32 12.01 17.47
N GLN A 138 -10.19 12.73 17.64
CA GLN A 138 -10.08 14.09 17.15
C GLN A 138 -10.20 14.13 15.60
N PRO A 139 -10.79 15.20 15.02
CA PRO A 139 -11.06 15.28 13.58
C PRO A 139 -9.84 15.07 12.70
N TRP A 140 -8.68 15.61 13.07
CA TRP A 140 -7.43 15.47 12.31
C TRP A 140 -6.90 14.03 12.30
N VAL A 141 -7.08 13.28 13.41
CA VAL A 141 -6.69 11.86 13.52
C VAL A 141 -7.52 11.03 12.56
N ALA A 142 -8.81 11.30 12.49
CA ALA A 142 -9.71 10.63 11.58
C ALA A 142 -9.43 11.03 10.13
N GLN A 143 -9.15 12.31 9.85
CA GLN A 143 -8.80 12.78 8.50
C GLN A 143 -7.54 12.09 7.97
N PHE A 144 -6.51 11.99 8.80
CA PHE A 144 -5.31 11.23 8.43
C PHE A 144 -5.63 9.76 8.16
N ALA A 145 -6.43 9.11 9.01
CA ALA A 145 -6.80 7.72 8.88
C ALA A 145 -7.56 7.46 7.56
N PHE A 146 -8.53 8.29 7.20
CA PHE A 146 -9.27 8.21 5.94
C PHE A 146 -8.34 8.38 4.74
N GLY A 147 -7.49 9.42 4.74
CA GLY A 147 -6.54 9.66 3.65
C GLY A 147 -5.53 8.53 3.47
N PHE A 148 -4.96 8.06 4.58
CA PHE A 148 -3.99 6.97 4.55
C PHE A 148 -4.61 5.64 4.10
N TYR A 149 -5.81 5.32 4.59
CA TYR A 149 -6.55 4.14 4.15
C TYR A 149 -6.90 4.21 2.66
N SER A 150 -7.27 5.40 2.16
CA SER A 150 -7.53 5.65 0.74
C SER A 150 -6.33 5.28 -0.14
N ILE A 151 -5.13 5.72 0.22
CA ILE A 151 -3.90 5.40 -0.49
C ILE A 151 -3.63 3.89 -0.46
N MET A 152 -3.83 3.25 0.70
CA MET A 152 -3.63 1.82 0.86
C MET A 152 -4.65 1.00 0.06
N LEU A 153 -5.91 1.42 0.06
CA LEU A 153 -6.98 0.78 -0.68
C LEU A 153 -6.77 0.93 -2.19
N THR A 154 -6.44 2.14 -2.67
CA THR A 154 -6.09 2.42 -4.07
C THR A 154 -4.97 1.51 -4.55
N SER A 155 -3.89 1.41 -3.78
CA SER A 155 -2.75 0.55 -4.12
C SER A 155 -3.12 -0.94 -4.12
N SER A 156 -4.07 -1.35 -3.28
CA SER A 156 -4.55 -2.74 -3.22
C SER A 156 -5.45 -3.08 -4.42
N ILE A 157 -6.34 -2.15 -4.79
CA ILE A 157 -7.21 -2.30 -5.97
C ILE A 157 -6.36 -2.39 -7.25
N LEU A 158 -5.40 -1.47 -7.43
CA LEU A 158 -4.48 -1.50 -8.57
C LEU A 158 -3.66 -2.79 -8.59
N GLY A 159 -3.25 -3.28 -7.43
CA GLY A 159 -2.57 -4.56 -7.29
C GLY A 159 -3.42 -5.75 -7.73
N ILE A 160 -4.72 -5.75 -7.37
CA ILE A 160 -5.67 -6.79 -7.80
C ILE A 160 -5.91 -6.70 -9.31
N ILE A 161 -6.12 -5.51 -9.86
CA ILE A 161 -6.26 -5.33 -11.32
C ILE A 161 -5.03 -5.87 -12.05
N THR A 162 -3.84 -5.56 -11.55
CA THR A 162 -2.58 -6.05 -12.14
C THR A 162 -2.46 -7.58 -12.03
N LEU A 163 -2.91 -8.17 -10.94
CA LEU A 163 -2.95 -9.61 -10.72
C LEU A 163 -3.88 -10.30 -11.74
N LEU A 164 -5.05 -9.70 -12.03
CA LEU A 164 -6.02 -10.23 -12.97
C LEU A 164 -5.51 -10.17 -14.44
N LEU A 165 -4.67 -9.19 -14.75
CA LEU A 165 -4.15 -8.97 -16.09
C LEU A 165 -2.82 -9.70 -16.37
N PHE A 166 -2.01 -9.91 -15.30
CA PHE A 166 -0.63 -10.41 -15.42
C PHE A 166 -0.33 -11.46 -14.34
N LYS A 167 0.91 -11.99 -14.34
CA LYS A 167 1.39 -12.94 -13.33
C LYS A 167 1.24 -12.43 -11.89
N PRO A 168 1.09 -13.35 -10.91
CA PRO A 168 1.13 -13.00 -9.49
C PRO A 168 2.40 -12.19 -9.16
N ARG A 169 2.32 -11.27 -8.20
CA ARG A 169 3.39 -10.32 -7.83
C ARG A 169 3.81 -9.32 -8.91
N SER A 170 3.10 -9.23 -10.03
CA SER A 170 3.36 -8.23 -11.06
C SER A 170 3.33 -6.79 -10.53
N TRP A 171 2.45 -6.53 -9.56
CA TRP A 171 2.40 -5.27 -8.81
C TRP A 171 3.74 -4.88 -8.19
N CYS A 172 4.51 -5.83 -7.68
CA CYS A 172 5.79 -5.58 -7.00
C CYS A 172 6.85 -4.92 -7.90
N VAL A 173 6.70 -5.02 -9.22
CA VAL A 173 7.64 -4.45 -10.19
C VAL A 173 7.63 -2.92 -10.16
N TYR A 174 6.44 -2.31 -9.99
CA TYR A 174 6.28 -0.85 -10.02
C TYR A 174 5.69 -0.27 -8.71
N CYS A 175 5.48 -1.10 -7.69
CA CYS A 175 5.01 -0.68 -6.37
C CYS A 175 5.86 0.49 -5.83
N PRO A 176 5.24 1.58 -5.35
CA PRO A 176 5.95 2.75 -4.82
C PRO A 176 6.94 2.38 -3.73
N MET A 177 6.51 1.57 -2.74
CA MET A 177 7.39 1.10 -1.66
C MET A 177 8.57 0.27 -2.17
N GLY A 178 8.33 -0.61 -3.15
CA GLY A 178 9.39 -1.38 -3.79
C GLY A 178 10.39 -0.50 -4.53
N THR A 179 9.95 0.60 -5.11
CA THR A 179 10.81 1.57 -5.81
C THR A 179 11.63 2.40 -4.81
N ILE A 180 11.02 2.91 -3.74
CA ILE A 180 11.71 3.66 -2.68
C ILE A 180 12.79 2.80 -2.02
N THR A 181 12.44 1.58 -1.58
CA THR A 181 13.40 0.66 -0.96
C THR A 181 14.57 0.33 -1.90
N GLN A 182 14.31 0.22 -3.21
CA GLN A 182 15.36 0.02 -4.20
C GLN A 182 16.30 1.22 -4.33
N LEU A 183 15.77 2.43 -4.28
CA LEU A 183 16.58 3.66 -4.30
C LEU A 183 17.49 3.72 -3.06
N ILE A 184 16.94 3.47 -1.88
CA ILE A 184 17.69 3.45 -0.61
C ILE A 184 18.82 2.40 -0.68
N CYS A 185 18.51 1.16 -1.12
CA CYS A 185 19.52 0.11 -1.24
C CYS A 185 20.64 0.49 -2.24
N ARG A 186 20.28 1.06 -3.39
CA ARG A 186 21.28 1.53 -4.38
C ARG A 186 22.16 2.63 -3.82
N TRP A 187 21.60 3.57 -3.10
CA TRP A 187 22.35 4.67 -2.49
C TRP A 187 23.32 4.15 -1.41
N LYS A 188 22.88 3.18 -0.61
CA LYS A 188 23.73 2.57 0.42
C LYS A 188 24.89 1.75 -0.15
N HIS A 189 24.67 1.03 -1.25
CA HIS A 189 25.75 0.25 -1.92
C HIS A 189 26.69 1.08 -2.79
N ARG A 190 26.38 2.36 -2.98
CA ARG A 190 27.21 3.29 -3.76
C ARG A 190 28.23 4.05 -2.88
N LYS A 191 28.07 3.97 -1.56
CA LYS A 191 29.00 4.44 -0.54
C LYS A 191 29.91 3.30 -0.11
#